data_9baae2b34de99805d01a35ea715a861a
#
_entry.id   9baae2b34de99805d01a35ea715a861a
#
_cell.length_a   1.000
_cell.length_b   1.000
_cell.length_c   1.000
_cell.angle_alpha   90.00
_cell.angle_beta   90.00
_cell.angle_gamma   90.00
#
_symmetry.space_group_name_H-M   'P 1'
#
loop_
_entity.id
_entity.type
_entity.pdbx_description
1 polymer ?
#
loop_
_entity_poly.entity_id
_entity_poly.type
_entity_poly.pdbx_seq_one_letter_code
_entity_poly.pdbx_strand_id
1 'polypeptide(L)'
;MADAFTVKDMNLYYGSFHALKNINLNIAAGEITAFIGPSGCGKSTFLKSLNRMNDLVEGCKITGDIRLTGENIYDKNVDVSVLRRRVGMVFQKPNPFPMSVYDNIAYGPRTHGVKKKAELDEIVEKSLRDAAIWDELKDRLKKSALGLSGGQQQRLCIARALAVKPEVILMDEPTSALDPISTSKIEDLVTDIKKDYTIVMVTHNMQQATRVSDTTVFFLLGEIIESGPTERMFSLPKDARTEDYITGRFG
;
A
#
# COMPACT_ATOMS: atom_id res chain seq x y z
N MET A 1 8.18 19.07 4.54
CA MET A 1 6.83 18.45 4.44
C MET A 1 6.55 17.73 5.74
N ALA A 2 5.29 17.55 6.11
CA ALA A 2 4.95 16.75 7.31
C ALA A 2 5.10 15.26 7.00
N ASP A 3 5.47 14.46 8.01
CA ASP A 3 5.56 13.01 7.86
C ASP A 3 4.17 12.38 8.07
N ALA A 4 3.77 11.48 7.18
CA ALA A 4 2.60 10.63 7.38
C ALA A 4 2.91 9.55 8.42
N PHE A 5 4.07 8.88 8.28
CA PHE A 5 4.56 7.95 9.29
C PHE A 5 5.94 8.34 9.80
N THR A 6 6.11 8.16 11.11
CA THR A 6 7.42 8.19 11.78
C THR A 6 7.63 6.85 12.48
N VAL A 7 8.71 6.15 12.15
CA VAL A 7 9.06 4.85 12.73
C VAL A 7 10.40 4.95 13.40
N LYS A 8 10.50 4.53 14.67
CA LYS A 8 11.74 4.56 15.46
C LYS A 8 11.96 3.23 16.17
N ASP A 9 13.16 2.70 15.98
CA ASP A 9 13.67 1.48 16.65
C ASP A 9 12.69 0.30 16.58
N MET A 10 11.96 0.20 15.45
CA MET A 10 10.97 -0.86 15.29
C MET A 10 11.64 -2.21 15.06
N ASN A 11 11.22 -3.19 15.85
CA ASN A 11 11.60 -4.58 15.68
C ASN A 11 10.35 -5.46 15.58
N LEU A 12 10.41 -6.50 14.75
CA LEU A 12 9.32 -7.47 14.61
C LEU A 12 9.86 -8.89 14.69
N TYR A 13 9.16 -9.70 15.49
CA TYR A 13 9.47 -11.10 15.68
C TYR A 13 8.27 -11.98 15.31
N TYR A 14 8.53 -13.12 14.68
CA TYR A 14 7.60 -14.23 14.52
C TYR A 14 8.11 -15.38 15.41
N GLY A 15 7.53 -15.56 16.59
CA GLY A 15 8.09 -16.45 17.62
C GLY A 15 9.52 -16.03 17.97
N SER A 16 10.51 -16.89 17.71
CA SER A 16 11.93 -16.59 17.93
C SER A 16 12.63 -15.93 16.72
N PHE A 17 12.00 -15.90 15.56
CA PHE A 17 12.62 -15.35 14.34
C PHE A 17 12.51 -13.82 14.32
N HIS A 18 13.65 -13.13 14.30
CA HIS A 18 13.75 -11.67 14.22
C HIS A 18 13.63 -11.21 12.75
N ALA A 19 12.43 -10.91 12.32
CA ALA A 19 12.10 -10.63 10.93
C ALA A 19 12.41 -9.19 10.48
N LEU A 20 12.21 -8.19 11.37
CA LEU A 20 12.59 -6.80 11.13
C LEU A 20 13.44 -6.31 12.28
N LYS A 21 14.55 -5.63 11.95
CA LYS A 21 15.61 -5.30 12.89
C LYS A 21 15.86 -3.79 12.88
N ASN A 22 15.56 -3.15 14.00
CA ASN A 22 15.86 -1.75 14.26
C ASN A 22 15.47 -0.81 13.10
N ILE A 23 14.23 -0.94 12.60
CA ILE A 23 13.73 -0.13 11.50
C ILE A 23 13.51 1.31 11.97
N ASN A 24 14.16 2.24 11.28
CA ASN A 24 14.02 3.68 11.46
C ASN A 24 13.69 4.30 10.10
N LEU A 25 12.52 4.95 9.97
CA LEU A 25 12.07 5.52 8.70
C LEU A 25 11.03 6.61 8.93
N ASN A 26 11.16 7.69 8.18
CA ASN A 26 10.08 8.67 8.01
C ASN A 26 9.49 8.52 6.62
N ILE A 27 8.17 8.55 6.51
CA ILE A 27 7.42 8.49 5.25
C ILE A 27 6.70 9.83 5.10
N ALA A 28 7.10 10.60 4.09
CA ALA A 28 6.53 11.93 3.84
C ALA A 28 5.06 11.83 3.38
N ALA A 29 4.24 12.79 3.84
CA ALA A 29 2.86 12.91 3.40
C ALA A 29 2.77 13.45 1.95
N GLY A 30 1.83 12.92 1.15
CA GLY A 30 1.60 13.34 -0.22
C GLY A 30 2.66 12.86 -1.21
N GLU A 31 3.46 11.87 -0.83
CA GLU A 31 4.47 11.22 -1.69
C GLU A 31 4.17 9.74 -1.93
N ILE A 32 4.80 9.20 -2.97
CA ILE A 32 4.86 7.76 -3.21
C ILE A 32 6.20 7.25 -2.70
N THR A 33 6.18 6.43 -1.66
CA THR A 33 7.36 5.73 -1.14
C THR A 33 7.35 4.28 -1.61
N ALA A 34 8.39 3.86 -2.34
CA ALA A 34 8.55 2.48 -2.79
C ALA A 34 9.52 1.70 -1.90
N PHE A 35 9.15 0.49 -1.48
CA PHE A 35 10.02 -0.47 -0.81
C PHE A 35 10.52 -1.49 -1.83
N ILE A 36 11.84 -1.56 -2.01
CA ILE A 36 12.52 -2.50 -2.90
C ILE A 36 13.43 -3.43 -2.11
N GLY A 37 13.84 -4.53 -2.71
CA GLY A 37 14.75 -5.52 -2.11
C GLY A 37 14.38 -6.95 -2.49
N PRO A 38 15.24 -7.93 -2.19
CA PRO A 38 15.01 -9.35 -2.50
C PRO A 38 13.74 -9.91 -1.85
N SER A 39 13.24 -11.02 -2.39
CA SER A 39 12.11 -11.73 -1.79
C SER A 39 12.45 -12.18 -0.37
N GLY A 40 11.50 -12.07 0.56
CA GLY A 40 11.68 -12.46 1.96
C GLY A 40 12.49 -11.50 2.83
N CYS A 41 12.97 -10.35 2.33
CA CYS A 41 13.76 -9.40 3.11
C CYS A 41 12.94 -8.53 4.11
N GLY A 42 11.62 -8.70 4.21
CA GLY A 42 10.79 -8.02 5.22
C GLY A 42 9.90 -6.89 4.73
N LYS A 43 9.92 -6.50 3.44
CA LYS A 43 9.12 -5.39 2.87
C LYS A 43 7.63 -5.46 3.19
N SER A 44 6.98 -6.58 2.81
CA SER A 44 5.53 -6.77 3.05
C SER A 44 5.23 -6.93 4.54
N THR A 45 6.16 -7.47 5.33
CA THR A 45 6.05 -7.53 6.80
C THR A 45 6.04 -6.12 7.37
N PHE A 46 6.96 -5.25 6.94
CA PHE A 46 6.99 -3.86 7.39
C PHE A 46 5.74 -3.11 6.91
N LEU A 47 5.37 -3.23 5.63
CA LEU A 47 4.15 -2.61 5.09
C LEU A 47 2.91 -2.96 5.93
N LYS A 48 2.71 -4.24 6.26
CA LYS A 48 1.59 -4.74 7.07
C LYS A 48 1.64 -4.29 8.53
N SER A 49 2.80 -3.86 9.03
CA SER A 49 2.93 -3.28 10.37
C SER A 49 2.33 -1.87 10.45
N LEU A 50 2.31 -1.12 9.34
CA LEU A 50 1.80 0.25 9.29
C LEU A 50 0.27 0.35 9.46
N ASN A 51 -0.47 -0.76 9.30
CA ASN A 51 -1.92 -0.83 9.56
C ASN A 51 -2.31 -1.97 10.51
N ARG A 52 -1.34 -2.50 11.25
CA ARG A 52 -1.55 -3.55 12.25
C ARG A 52 -2.13 -4.86 11.69
N MET A 53 -1.91 -5.16 10.40
CA MET A 53 -2.31 -6.46 9.82
C MET A 53 -1.52 -7.62 10.42
N ASN A 54 -0.30 -7.37 10.91
CA ASN A 54 0.51 -8.40 11.57
C ASN A 54 -0.05 -8.84 12.93
N ASP A 55 -0.98 -8.09 13.53
CA ASP A 55 -1.71 -8.52 14.73
C ASP A 55 -2.53 -9.81 14.51
N LEU A 56 -2.83 -10.12 13.24
CA LEU A 56 -3.55 -11.34 12.85
C LEU A 56 -2.65 -12.58 12.75
N VAL A 57 -1.33 -12.40 12.89
CA VAL A 57 -0.34 -13.49 12.80
C VAL A 57 0.00 -13.96 14.21
N GLU A 58 -0.30 -15.21 14.52
CA GLU A 58 0.01 -15.81 15.82
C GLU A 58 1.52 -15.75 16.10
N GLY A 59 1.88 -15.37 17.31
CA GLY A 59 3.28 -15.23 17.73
C GLY A 59 4.00 -14.01 17.16
N CYS A 60 3.32 -13.09 16.45
CA CYS A 60 3.91 -11.84 16.03
C CYS A 60 4.05 -10.87 17.21
N LYS A 61 5.28 -10.36 17.40
CA LYS A 61 5.58 -9.36 18.41
C LYS A 61 6.29 -8.18 17.77
N ILE A 62 5.75 -6.98 17.99
CA ILE A 62 6.32 -5.72 17.50
C ILE A 62 6.72 -4.86 18.69
N THR A 63 7.90 -4.23 18.61
CA THR A 63 8.43 -3.26 19.57
C THR A 63 8.92 -2.02 18.84
N GLY A 64 9.18 -0.94 19.56
CA GLY A 64 9.54 0.36 18.96
C GLY A 64 8.35 1.29 18.87
N ASP A 65 8.52 2.44 18.21
CA ASP A 65 7.51 3.48 18.10
C ASP A 65 7.12 3.67 16.64
N ILE A 66 5.83 3.51 16.33
CA ILE A 66 5.29 3.69 14.98
C ILE A 66 4.13 4.67 15.07
N ARG A 67 4.29 5.84 14.46
CA ARG A 67 3.30 6.92 14.54
C ARG A 67 2.72 7.25 13.18
N LEU A 68 1.41 7.36 13.12
CA LEU A 68 0.67 7.95 12.01
C LEU A 68 0.29 9.39 12.40
N THR A 69 0.79 10.39 11.67
CA THR A 69 0.51 11.81 11.96
C THR A 69 0.72 12.20 13.45
N GLY A 70 1.78 11.61 14.06
CA GLY A 70 2.15 11.86 15.47
C GLY A 70 1.50 10.93 16.51
N GLU A 71 0.47 10.17 16.16
CA GLU A 71 -0.21 9.22 17.05
C GLU A 71 0.42 7.83 16.97
N ASN A 72 0.85 7.24 18.11
CA ASN A 72 1.39 5.88 18.11
C ASN A 72 0.28 4.87 17.78
N ILE A 73 0.41 4.16 16.67
CA ILE A 73 -0.61 3.22 16.17
C ILE A 73 -0.66 1.90 16.99
N TYR A 74 0.32 1.63 17.85
CA TYR A 74 0.38 0.47 18.75
C TYR A 74 0.01 0.81 20.20
N ASP A 75 -0.46 2.04 20.48
CA ASP A 75 -1.01 2.36 21.80
C ASP A 75 -2.23 1.47 22.11
N LYS A 76 -2.39 1.11 23.38
CA LYS A 76 -3.46 0.21 23.86
C LYS A 76 -4.88 0.74 23.59
N ASN A 77 -5.03 2.05 23.49
CA ASN A 77 -6.32 2.71 23.28
C ASN A 77 -6.68 2.91 21.79
N VAL A 78 -5.80 2.51 20.86
CA VAL A 78 -6.06 2.67 19.43
C VAL A 78 -7.13 1.68 18.95
N ASP A 79 -8.23 2.20 18.42
CA ASP A 79 -9.20 1.40 17.69
C ASP A 79 -8.61 1.01 16.32
N VAL A 80 -8.33 -0.29 16.17
CA VAL A 80 -7.73 -0.85 14.94
C VAL A 80 -8.64 -0.68 13.73
N SER A 81 -9.96 -0.64 13.92
CA SER A 81 -10.90 -0.44 12.81
C SER A 81 -10.82 1.00 12.29
N VAL A 82 -10.69 1.96 13.20
CA VAL A 82 -10.47 3.38 12.85
C VAL A 82 -9.10 3.55 12.16
N LEU A 83 -8.05 2.92 12.70
CA LEU A 83 -6.73 2.94 12.06
C LEU A 83 -6.78 2.40 10.62
N ARG A 84 -7.41 1.24 10.40
CA ARG A 84 -7.51 0.60 9.07
C ARG A 84 -8.41 1.35 8.09
N ARG A 85 -9.28 2.24 8.57
CA ARG A 85 -9.98 3.21 7.74
C ARG A 85 -9.03 4.32 7.26
N ARG A 86 -8.15 4.82 8.15
CA ARG A 86 -7.16 5.86 7.83
C ARG A 86 -6.02 5.31 6.96
N VAL A 87 -5.68 4.02 7.11
CA VAL A 87 -4.58 3.36 6.40
C VAL A 87 -5.13 2.17 5.60
N GLY A 88 -5.53 2.44 4.36
CA GLY A 88 -6.07 1.45 3.43
C GLY A 88 -5.01 0.46 2.94
N MET A 89 -5.43 -0.73 2.49
CA MET A 89 -4.53 -1.76 2.00
C MET A 89 -5.02 -2.37 0.69
N VAL A 90 -4.12 -2.46 -0.29
CA VAL A 90 -4.29 -3.17 -1.55
C VAL A 90 -3.31 -4.33 -1.57
N PHE A 91 -3.80 -5.55 -1.75
CA PHE A 91 -3.00 -6.78 -1.69
C PHE A 91 -2.45 -7.16 -3.05
N GLN A 92 -1.40 -7.97 -3.05
CA GLN A 92 -0.74 -8.51 -4.24
C GLN A 92 -1.71 -9.24 -5.17
N LYS A 93 -2.56 -10.13 -4.62
CA LYS A 93 -3.63 -10.77 -5.37
C LYS A 93 -4.91 -9.97 -5.20
N PRO A 94 -5.60 -9.63 -6.30
CA PRO A 94 -6.91 -9.01 -6.21
C PRO A 94 -7.84 -9.85 -5.31
N ASN A 95 -8.53 -9.17 -4.40
CA ASN A 95 -9.42 -9.82 -3.45
C ASN A 95 -10.81 -9.14 -3.38
N PRO A 96 -11.51 -9.01 -4.51
CA PRO A 96 -12.87 -8.47 -4.46
C PRO A 96 -13.76 -9.38 -3.60
N PHE A 97 -14.68 -8.79 -2.87
CA PHE A 97 -15.68 -9.55 -2.14
C PHE A 97 -16.61 -10.27 -3.15
N PRO A 98 -17.18 -11.44 -2.79
CA PRO A 98 -18.15 -12.18 -3.64
C PRO A 98 -19.49 -11.45 -3.68
N MET A 99 -19.47 -10.20 -4.10
CA MET A 99 -20.58 -9.24 -4.18
C MET A 99 -20.57 -8.54 -5.53
N SER A 100 -21.55 -7.66 -5.76
CA SER A 100 -21.57 -6.81 -6.95
C SER A 100 -20.39 -5.82 -6.94
N VAL A 101 -20.09 -5.24 -8.10
CA VAL A 101 -19.13 -4.13 -8.23
C VAL A 101 -19.52 -2.99 -7.29
N TYR A 102 -20.79 -2.60 -7.31
CA TYR A 102 -21.34 -1.56 -6.45
C TYR A 102 -21.12 -1.85 -4.96
N ASP A 103 -21.51 -3.07 -4.52
CA ASP A 103 -21.43 -3.42 -3.11
C ASP A 103 -20.00 -3.57 -2.61
N ASN A 104 -19.04 -3.94 -3.46
CA ASN A 104 -17.63 -3.93 -3.10
C ASN A 104 -17.17 -2.54 -2.65
N ILE A 105 -17.58 -1.49 -3.35
CA ILE A 105 -17.17 -0.12 -3.04
C ILE A 105 -18.02 0.46 -1.90
N ALA A 106 -19.33 0.25 -1.94
CA ALA A 106 -20.27 0.75 -0.95
C ALA A 106 -20.11 0.08 0.43
N TYR A 107 -19.41 -1.06 0.53
CA TYR A 107 -19.24 -1.82 1.77
C TYR A 107 -18.60 -0.99 2.88
N GLY A 108 -17.43 -0.40 2.61
CA GLY A 108 -16.72 0.43 3.57
C GLY A 108 -17.53 1.64 4.05
N PRO A 109 -18.02 2.50 3.15
CA PRO A 109 -18.88 3.63 3.52
C PRO A 109 -20.11 3.24 4.34
N ARG A 110 -20.82 2.15 3.98
CA ARG A 110 -21.96 1.64 4.77
C ARG A 110 -21.56 1.22 6.18
N THR A 111 -20.45 0.51 6.32
CA THR A 111 -19.92 0.08 7.63
C THR A 111 -19.55 1.27 8.49
N HIS A 112 -19.15 2.38 7.87
CA HIS A 112 -18.82 3.65 8.56
C HIS A 112 -20.01 4.62 8.65
N GLY A 113 -21.25 4.14 8.45
CA GLY A 113 -22.46 4.87 8.80
C GLY A 113 -23.11 5.65 7.66
N VAL A 114 -22.63 5.57 6.42
CA VAL A 114 -23.30 6.18 5.26
C VAL A 114 -24.55 5.34 4.91
N LYS A 115 -25.74 5.91 5.12
CA LYS A 115 -27.02 5.21 4.93
C LYS A 115 -27.80 5.69 3.70
N LYS A 116 -27.58 6.93 3.27
CA LYS A 116 -28.31 7.52 2.16
C LYS A 116 -27.83 6.94 0.82
N LYS A 117 -28.79 6.42 0.04
CA LYS A 117 -28.48 5.80 -1.25
C LYS A 117 -27.81 6.79 -2.21
N ALA A 118 -28.28 8.01 -2.31
CA ALA A 118 -27.71 9.03 -3.19
C ALA A 118 -26.22 9.31 -2.85
N GLU A 119 -25.90 9.42 -1.57
CA GLU A 119 -24.51 9.62 -1.12
C GLU A 119 -23.62 8.40 -1.45
N LEU A 120 -24.16 7.18 -1.30
CA LEU A 120 -23.44 5.96 -1.71
C LEU A 120 -23.23 5.91 -3.23
N ASP A 121 -24.22 6.31 -4.02
CA ASP A 121 -24.14 6.36 -5.49
C ASP A 121 -23.00 7.32 -5.93
N GLU A 122 -22.92 8.51 -5.31
CA GLU A 122 -21.84 9.49 -5.55
C GLU A 122 -20.46 8.94 -5.15
N ILE A 123 -20.35 8.30 -3.97
CA ILE A 123 -19.09 7.69 -3.52
C ILE A 123 -18.64 6.60 -4.49
N VAL A 124 -19.56 5.72 -4.92
CA VAL A 124 -19.27 4.61 -5.83
C VAL A 124 -18.80 5.14 -7.18
N GLU A 125 -19.51 6.10 -7.77
CA GLU A 125 -19.09 6.71 -9.04
C GLU A 125 -17.74 7.38 -8.91
N LYS A 126 -17.55 8.24 -7.88
CA LYS A 126 -16.27 8.93 -7.67
C LYS A 126 -15.12 7.93 -7.51
N SER A 127 -15.27 6.92 -6.65
CA SER A 127 -14.21 5.94 -6.40
C SER A 127 -13.84 5.13 -7.66
N LEU A 128 -14.81 4.80 -8.50
CA LEU A 128 -14.56 4.13 -9.79
C LEU A 128 -13.87 5.06 -10.80
N ARG A 129 -14.19 6.36 -10.79
CA ARG A 129 -13.50 7.36 -11.61
C ARG A 129 -12.07 7.57 -11.13
N ASP A 130 -11.89 7.75 -9.83
CA ASP A 130 -10.56 7.91 -9.20
C ASP A 130 -9.67 6.68 -9.46
N ALA A 131 -10.26 5.48 -9.60
CA ALA A 131 -9.56 4.25 -9.97
C ALA A 131 -9.48 4.00 -11.49
N ALA A 132 -9.81 4.99 -12.32
CA ALA A 132 -9.78 4.92 -13.79
C ALA A 132 -10.49 3.68 -14.39
N ILE A 133 -11.65 3.27 -13.79
CA ILE A 133 -12.39 2.07 -14.21
C ILE A 133 -13.89 2.32 -14.43
N TRP A 134 -14.37 3.54 -14.21
CA TRP A 134 -15.78 3.89 -14.34
C TRP A 134 -16.36 3.49 -15.70
N ASP A 135 -15.73 3.89 -16.79
CA ASP A 135 -16.26 3.66 -18.14
C ASP A 135 -16.33 2.17 -18.52
N GLU A 136 -15.49 1.34 -17.89
CA GLU A 136 -15.53 -0.11 -18.08
C GLU A 136 -16.64 -0.79 -17.27
N LEU A 137 -17.07 -0.19 -16.13
CA LEU A 137 -17.94 -0.85 -15.16
C LEU A 137 -19.30 -0.17 -14.93
N LYS A 138 -19.55 1.06 -15.40
CA LYS A 138 -20.78 1.82 -15.15
C LYS A 138 -22.07 1.04 -15.50
N ASP A 139 -22.03 0.23 -16.57
CA ASP A 139 -23.17 -0.58 -16.99
C ASP A 139 -23.21 -1.97 -16.33
N ARG A 140 -22.25 -2.26 -15.45
CA ARG A 140 -22.07 -3.56 -14.79
C ARG A 140 -22.07 -3.47 -13.27
N LEU A 141 -22.47 -2.35 -12.68
CA LEU A 141 -22.40 -2.10 -11.23
C LEU A 141 -23.11 -3.18 -10.39
N LYS A 142 -24.18 -3.76 -10.90
CA LYS A 142 -24.96 -4.83 -10.20
C LYS A 142 -24.44 -6.24 -10.48
N LYS A 143 -23.44 -6.41 -11.37
CA LYS A 143 -22.86 -7.72 -11.68
C LYS A 143 -21.79 -8.10 -10.67
N SER A 144 -21.57 -9.42 -10.52
CA SER A 144 -20.54 -9.94 -9.63
C SER A 144 -19.15 -9.42 -9.99
N ALA A 145 -18.40 -8.96 -8.99
CA ALA A 145 -17.02 -8.53 -9.16
C ALA A 145 -16.06 -9.68 -9.50
N LEU A 146 -16.40 -10.93 -9.16
CA LEU A 146 -15.57 -12.10 -9.45
C LEU A 146 -15.46 -12.41 -10.95
N GLY A 147 -16.39 -11.92 -11.77
CA GLY A 147 -16.36 -12.09 -13.23
C GLY A 147 -15.55 -11.03 -13.98
N LEU A 148 -14.82 -10.16 -13.28
CA LEU A 148 -13.94 -9.16 -13.87
C LEU A 148 -12.56 -9.77 -14.21
N SER A 149 -11.83 -9.14 -15.16
CA SER A 149 -10.43 -9.49 -15.41
C SER A 149 -9.54 -9.16 -14.20
N GLY A 150 -8.34 -9.75 -14.11
CA GLY A 150 -7.43 -9.49 -13.00
C GLY A 150 -7.10 -8.01 -12.78
N GLY A 151 -6.81 -7.30 -13.87
CA GLY A 151 -6.55 -5.85 -13.82
C GLY A 151 -7.77 -5.03 -13.42
N GLN A 152 -8.98 -5.44 -13.85
CA GLN A 152 -10.22 -4.81 -13.40
C GLN A 152 -10.50 -5.08 -11.92
N GLN A 153 -10.27 -6.31 -11.46
CA GLN A 153 -10.43 -6.65 -10.05
C GLN A 153 -9.45 -5.86 -9.18
N GLN A 154 -8.20 -5.68 -9.61
CA GLN A 154 -7.21 -4.92 -8.86
C GLN A 154 -7.59 -3.44 -8.78
N ARG A 155 -7.99 -2.81 -9.89
CA ARG A 155 -8.48 -1.42 -9.87
C ARG A 155 -9.78 -1.27 -9.04
N LEU A 156 -10.64 -2.28 -9.04
CA LEU A 156 -11.80 -2.31 -8.14
C LEU A 156 -11.38 -2.36 -6.66
N CYS A 157 -10.35 -3.15 -6.31
CA CYS A 157 -9.81 -3.19 -4.95
C CYS A 157 -9.18 -1.85 -4.54
N ILE A 158 -8.54 -1.13 -5.48
CA ILE A 158 -8.07 0.23 -5.25
C ILE A 158 -9.26 1.18 -5.05
N ALA A 159 -10.28 1.15 -5.91
CA ALA A 159 -11.50 1.95 -5.76
C ALA A 159 -12.17 1.71 -4.39
N ARG A 160 -12.24 0.46 -3.95
CA ARG A 160 -12.76 0.10 -2.63
C ARG A 160 -11.96 0.72 -1.49
N ALA A 161 -10.64 0.75 -1.60
CA ALA A 161 -9.79 1.40 -0.62
C ALA A 161 -9.99 2.93 -0.59
N LEU A 162 -10.13 3.56 -1.77
CA LEU A 162 -10.37 5.01 -1.91
C LEU A 162 -11.74 5.45 -1.37
N ALA A 163 -12.76 4.57 -1.42
CA ALA A 163 -14.14 4.89 -1.04
C ALA A 163 -14.30 5.36 0.42
N VAL A 164 -13.39 4.98 1.30
CA VAL A 164 -13.38 5.41 2.72
C VAL A 164 -12.50 6.63 2.98
N LYS A 165 -11.90 7.21 1.93
CA LYS A 165 -11.02 8.39 1.97
C LYS A 165 -9.88 8.21 2.99
N PRO A 166 -8.98 7.26 2.80
CA PRO A 166 -7.87 7.03 3.71
C PRO A 166 -6.85 8.17 3.66
N GLU A 167 -6.00 8.31 4.68
CA GLU A 167 -4.85 9.22 4.68
C GLU A 167 -3.66 8.60 3.93
N VAL A 168 -3.51 7.27 4.06
CA VAL A 168 -2.43 6.49 3.45
C VAL A 168 -2.99 5.26 2.76
N ILE A 169 -2.45 4.92 1.60
CA ILE A 169 -2.75 3.70 0.86
C ILE A 169 -1.48 2.84 0.81
N LEU A 170 -1.56 1.66 1.41
CA LEU A 170 -0.52 0.64 1.34
C LEU A 170 -0.79 -0.30 0.16
N MET A 171 0.22 -0.57 -0.66
CA MET A 171 0.11 -1.45 -1.82
C MET A 171 1.19 -2.53 -1.78
N ASP A 172 0.80 -3.78 -1.59
CA ASP A 172 1.72 -4.92 -1.56
C ASP A 172 1.80 -5.53 -2.96
N GLU A 173 2.84 -5.21 -3.73
CA GLU A 173 3.08 -5.67 -5.11
C GLU A 173 1.84 -5.61 -6.03
N PRO A 174 1.19 -4.45 -6.20
CA PRO A 174 -0.16 -4.36 -6.78
C PRO A 174 -0.26 -4.78 -8.25
N THR A 175 0.87 -4.97 -8.94
CA THR A 175 0.94 -5.27 -10.37
C THR A 175 1.59 -6.60 -10.71
N SER A 176 2.09 -7.34 -9.71
CA SER A 176 2.93 -8.54 -9.94
C SER A 176 2.22 -9.69 -10.67
N ALA A 177 0.90 -9.75 -10.61
CA ALA A 177 0.08 -10.79 -11.26
C ALA A 177 -0.66 -10.29 -12.52
N LEU A 178 -0.26 -9.13 -13.06
CA LEU A 178 -0.99 -8.45 -14.14
C LEU A 178 -0.18 -8.44 -15.44
N ASP A 179 -0.90 -8.31 -16.54
CA ASP A 179 -0.33 -8.07 -17.86
C ASP A 179 0.26 -6.64 -17.96
N PRO A 180 1.14 -6.36 -18.95
CA PRO A 180 1.79 -5.06 -19.08
C PRO A 180 0.82 -3.87 -19.27
N ILE A 181 -0.31 -4.08 -19.95
CA ILE A 181 -1.31 -3.02 -20.18
C ILE A 181 -2.02 -2.67 -18.87
N SER A 182 -2.43 -3.70 -18.11
CA SER A 182 -3.03 -3.51 -16.78
C SER A 182 -2.05 -2.90 -15.79
N THR A 183 -0.77 -3.26 -15.87
CA THR A 183 0.30 -2.67 -15.06
C THR A 183 0.44 -1.18 -15.32
N SER A 184 0.55 -0.76 -16.60
CA SER A 184 0.64 0.66 -16.97
C SER A 184 -0.55 1.47 -16.43
N LYS A 185 -1.79 0.95 -16.58
CA LYS A 185 -2.98 1.61 -16.06
C LYS A 185 -2.95 1.81 -14.54
N ILE A 186 -2.34 0.89 -13.79
CA ILE A 186 -2.19 1.04 -12.33
C ILE A 186 -1.08 2.03 -11.99
N GLU A 187 0.02 2.06 -12.75
CA GLU A 187 1.09 3.04 -12.56
C GLU A 187 0.57 4.47 -12.80
N ASP A 188 -0.17 4.69 -13.89
CA ASP A 188 -0.81 5.97 -14.20
C ASP A 188 -1.77 6.38 -13.07
N LEU A 189 -2.63 5.44 -12.65
CA LEU A 189 -3.57 5.63 -11.55
C LEU A 189 -2.85 6.04 -10.24
N VAL A 190 -1.80 5.32 -9.86
CA VAL A 190 -1.03 5.61 -8.62
C VAL A 190 -0.42 7.01 -8.68
N THR A 191 0.10 7.40 -9.84
CA THR A 191 0.64 8.75 -10.07
C THR A 191 -0.46 9.82 -9.98
N ASP A 192 -1.65 9.54 -10.49
CA ASP A 192 -2.77 10.49 -10.46
C ASP A 192 -3.34 10.72 -9.05
N ILE A 193 -3.48 9.63 -8.27
CA ILE A 193 -4.06 9.75 -6.91
C ILE A 193 -3.06 10.26 -5.86
N LYS A 194 -1.76 10.30 -6.16
CA LYS A 194 -0.71 10.85 -5.29
C LYS A 194 -1.03 12.25 -4.78
N LYS A 195 -1.66 13.09 -5.60
CA LYS A 195 -2.02 14.48 -5.24
C LYS A 195 -3.00 14.57 -4.05
N ASP A 196 -3.76 13.51 -3.79
CA ASP A 196 -4.77 13.46 -2.73
C ASP A 196 -4.40 12.48 -1.60
N TYR A 197 -3.46 11.54 -1.84
CA TYR A 197 -3.14 10.46 -0.92
C TYR A 197 -1.64 10.27 -0.74
N THR A 198 -1.23 9.84 0.44
CA THR A 198 0.11 9.27 0.66
C THR A 198 0.10 7.80 0.23
N ILE A 199 1.09 7.36 -0.53
CA ILE A 199 1.15 5.99 -1.05
C ILE A 199 2.43 5.33 -0.60
N VAL A 200 2.33 4.13 -0.04
CA VAL A 200 3.47 3.27 0.27
C VAL A 200 3.30 1.97 -0.48
N MET A 201 4.24 1.64 -1.35
CA MET A 201 4.14 0.45 -2.18
C MET A 201 5.36 -0.45 -2.05
N VAL A 202 5.12 -1.76 -2.02
CA VAL A 202 6.16 -2.77 -2.22
C VAL A 202 6.21 -3.12 -3.70
N THR A 203 7.38 -3.16 -4.27
CA THR A 203 7.58 -3.69 -5.62
C THR A 203 8.92 -4.41 -5.74
N HIS A 204 8.97 -5.47 -6.53
CA HIS A 204 10.20 -6.10 -6.96
C HIS A 204 10.66 -5.62 -8.34
N ASN A 205 9.87 -4.77 -8.99
CA ASN A 205 10.18 -4.18 -10.29
C ASN A 205 10.84 -2.80 -10.10
N MET A 206 12.15 -2.74 -10.31
CA MET A 206 12.94 -1.52 -10.14
C MET A 206 12.53 -0.43 -11.13
N GLN A 207 12.17 -0.81 -12.36
CA GLN A 207 11.69 0.16 -13.36
C GLN A 207 10.37 0.80 -12.93
N GLN A 208 9.48 0.03 -12.30
CA GLN A 208 8.25 0.57 -11.71
C GLN A 208 8.57 1.57 -10.59
N ALA A 209 9.44 1.19 -9.63
CA ALA A 209 9.86 2.11 -8.57
C ALA A 209 10.40 3.42 -9.15
N THR A 210 11.28 3.34 -10.15
CA THR A 210 11.88 4.52 -10.81
C THR A 210 10.83 5.41 -11.49
N ARG A 211 9.77 4.83 -12.07
CA ARG A 211 8.75 5.61 -12.79
C ARG A 211 7.75 6.31 -11.85
N VAL A 212 7.38 5.68 -10.74
CA VAL A 212 6.22 6.15 -9.97
C VAL A 212 6.57 6.73 -8.61
N SER A 213 7.71 6.36 -7.98
CA SER A 213 8.00 6.78 -6.62
C SER A 213 8.86 8.03 -6.52
N ASP A 214 8.61 8.82 -5.48
CA ASP A 214 9.42 9.98 -5.09
C ASP A 214 10.59 9.55 -4.22
N THR A 215 10.30 8.66 -3.28
CA THR A 215 11.26 8.11 -2.32
C THR A 215 11.33 6.60 -2.47
N THR A 216 12.53 6.06 -2.45
CA THR A 216 12.77 4.60 -2.45
C THR A 216 13.52 4.18 -1.20
N VAL A 217 13.13 3.03 -0.64
CA VAL A 217 13.72 2.41 0.55
C VAL A 217 14.17 1.00 0.19
N PHE A 218 15.46 0.72 0.34
CA PHE A 218 16.03 -0.60 0.06
C PHE A 218 16.10 -1.44 1.34
N PHE A 219 15.44 -2.60 1.31
CA PHE A 219 15.41 -3.59 2.38
C PHE A 219 16.32 -4.77 2.06
N LEU A 220 17.07 -5.23 3.07
CA LEU A 220 17.88 -6.44 3.00
C LEU A 220 17.91 -7.14 4.36
N LEU A 221 17.57 -8.44 4.41
CA LEU A 221 17.66 -9.29 5.60
C LEU A 221 17.00 -8.70 6.87
N GLY A 222 15.88 -8.02 6.69
CA GLY A 222 15.09 -7.41 7.77
C GLY A 222 15.56 -6.02 8.20
N GLU A 223 16.47 -5.40 7.48
CA GLU A 223 17.04 -4.07 7.76
C GLU A 223 16.77 -3.10 6.60
N ILE A 224 16.69 -1.81 6.89
CA ILE A 224 16.77 -0.75 5.88
C ILE A 224 18.24 -0.44 5.65
N ILE A 225 18.70 -0.64 4.42
CA ILE A 225 20.10 -0.40 4.03
C ILE A 225 20.27 1.04 3.57
N GLU A 226 19.33 1.51 2.75
CA GLU A 226 19.37 2.86 2.22
C GLU A 226 17.93 3.38 2.00
N SER A 227 17.74 4.68 2.21
CA SER A 227 16.50 5.38 1.87
C SER A 227 16.82 6.77 1.34
N GLY A 228 16.01 7.26 0.39
CA GLY A 228 16.18 8.59 -0.17
C GLY A 228 15.41 8.82 -1.46
N PRO A 229 15.59 10.00 -2.08
CA PRO A 229 14.97 10.32 -3.36
C PRO A 229 15.26 9.25 -4.40
N THR A 230 14.23 8.79 -5.09
CA THR A 230 14.30 7.68 -6.05
C THR A 230 15.35 7.92 -7.13
N GLU A 231 15.31 9.10 -7.76
CA GLU A 231 16.27 9.46 -8.82
C GLU A 231 17.72 9.29 -8.34
N ARG A 232 18.01 9.76 -7.12
CA ARG A 232 19.36 9.65 -6.55
C ARG A 232 19.75 8.22 -6.24
N MET A 233 18.83 7.44 -5.65
CA MET A 233 19.11 6.05 -5.27
C MET A 233 19.46 5.19 -6.49
N PHE A 234 18.76 5.41 -7.62
CA PHE A 234 19.01 4.64 -8.85
C PHE A 234 20.19 5.16 -9.69
N SER A 235 20.57 6.44 -9.55
CA SER A 235 21.71 7.02 -10.29
C SER A 235 23.02 6.99 -9.53
N LEU A 236 22.98 7.18 -8.20
CA LEU A 236 24.17 7.30 -7.35
C LEU A 236 23.86 6.74 -5.95
N PRO A 237 23.68 5.42 -5.80
CA PRO A 237 23.49 4.78 -4.50
C PRO A 237 24.69 5.03 -3.59
N LYS A 238 24.44 5.11 -2.28
CA LYS A 238 25.50 5.37 -1.27
C LYS A 238 26.10 4.09 -0.72
N ASP A 239 25.29 3.03 -0.62
CA ASP A 239 25.69 1.73 -0.07
C ASP A 239 25.99 0.77 -1.22
N ALA A 240 27.13 0.09 -1.17
CA ALA A 240 27.54 -0.87 -2.19
C ALA A 240 26.51 -2.01 -2.39
N ARG A 241 25.83 -2.42 -1.31
CA ARG A 241 24.77 -3.44 -1.38
C ARG A 241 23.55 -2.96 -2.19
N THR A 242 23.26 -1.65 -2.12
CA THR A 242 22.22 -1.03 -2.93
C THR A 242 22.62 -1.02 -4.40
N GLU A 243 23.88 -0.66 -4.70
CA GLU A 243 24.44 -0.66 -6.06
C GLU A 243 24.40 -2.06 -6.66
N ASP A 244 24.87 -3.08 -5.92
CA ASP A 244 24.86 -4.47 -6.36
C ASP A 244 23.44 -4.97 -6.66
N TYR A 245 22.47 -4.61 -5.81
CA TYR A 245 21.07 -4.97 -6.02
C TYR A 245 20.49 -4.31 -7.28
N ILE A 246 20.69 -3.00 -7.46
CA ILE A 246 20.15 -2.24 -8.60
C ILE A 246 20.79 -2.70 -9.92
N THR A 247 22.08 -3.04 -9.90
CA THR A 247 22.81 -3.48 -11.11
C THR A 247 22.64 -4.97 -11.42
N GLY A 248 21.91 -5.70 -10.59
CA GLY A 248 21.71 -7.15 -10.78
C GLY A 248 22.93 -8.01 -10.44
N ARG A 249 23.93 -7.47 -9.73
CA ARG A 249 25.12 -8.18 -9.26
C ARG A 249 24.91 -8.85 -7.90
N PHE A 250 23.70 -8.83 -7.41
CA PHE A 250 23.31 -9.36 -6.11
C PHE A 250 23.11 -10.90 -6.22
N GLY A 251 24.01 -11.67 -5.65
CA GLY A 251 23.98 -13.14 -5.66
C GLY A 251 25.07 -13.71 -4.77
#